data_d3a740efb1e35c126f01b79c8d09d15e
#
_entry.id   d3a740efb1e35c126f01b79c8d09d15e
#
_cell.length_a   1.000
_cell.length_b   1.000
_cell.length_c   1.000
_cell.angle_alpha   90.00
_cell.angle_beta   90.00
_cell.angle_gamma   90.00
#
_symmetry.space_group_name_H-M   'P 1'
#
loop_
_entity.id
_entity.type
_entity.pdbx_description
1 polymer ?
#
loop_
_entity_poly.entity_id
_entity_poly.type
_entity_poly.pdbx_seq_one_letter_code
_entity_poly.pdbx_strand_id
1 'polypeptide(L)'
;MFDFLFQDRNKEIQSLAEIIAVDMEKLNLSKLAIEKAIMMIAKAIAKSDILIQTESKEKHKKEYRLNVQPNDNECGTVFWTEVVKQLLTEQEALIIPLSGKYYRATSWSHTNEVMMKRVYKDVMLSCGGENLTIFSTFQSDEVIHLRYDNARIRLYLQNVVGQFDKTMDSINAMMQLSSQPRFKLKLGTNALSFREKQADGTDKVMTRDQYVLKIKKLLTSDDLEVLIEQENASVEQLQINTAVKAEELAKMALQINNEVANAFDIPEAVFNGNITEKSDATNEFITYAVSPVAEVMNDALTAYVVGEDDYCSKNEKVMVWLARF
;
A
#
# COMPACT_ATOMS: atom_id res chain seq x y z
N MET A 1 0.13 -2.42 -17.15
CA MET A 1 0.51 -1.14 -17.76
C MET A 1 1.54 -0.36 -16.92
N PHE A 2 2.11 -0.96 -15.88
CA PHE A 2 3.11 -0.32 -15.00
C PHE A 2 4.55 -0.87 -15.17
N ASP A 3 4.75 -1.94 -15.96
CA ASP A 3 6.07 -2.57 -16.13
C ASP A 3 7.10 -1.74 -16.92
N PHE A 4 6.66 -0.69 -17.63
CA PHE A 4 7.52 0.13 -18.46
C PHE A 4 8.32 1.21 -17.69
N LEU A 5 7.95 1.49 -16.43
CA LEU A 5 8.50 2.60 -15.64
C LEU A 5 9.80 2.29 -14.88
N PHE A 6 10.29 1.04 -14.91
CA PHE A 6 11.29 0.59 -13.93
C PHE A 6 12.62 0.11 -14.52
N GLN A 7 12.95 0.45 -15.74
CA GLN A 7 14.07 -0.18 -16.43
C GLN A 7 15.48 0.28 -16.06
N ASP A 8 15.70 1.27 -15.19
CA ASP A 8 17.08 1.68 -14.87
C ASP A 8 17.28 2.26 -13.46
N ARG A 9 16.95 1.51 -12.41
CA ARG A 9 17.39 1.86 -11.05
C ARG A 9 17.80 0.62 -10.29
N ASN A 10 19.04 0.64 -9.80
CA ASN A 10 19.69 -0.30 -8.89
C ASN A 10 18.74 -1.36 -8.30
N LYS A 11 18.92 -2.59 -8.76
CA LYS A 11 18.10 -3.78 -8.49
C LYS A 11 17.91 -4.18 -7.02
N GLU A 12 18.27 -3.36 -6.06
CA GLU A 12 18.26 -3.74 -4.64
C GLU A 12 17.12 -3.14 -3.80
N ILE A 13 16.38 -2.14 -4.30
CA ILE A 13 15.30 -1.53 -3.52
C ILE A 13 14.04 -1.42 -4.39
N GLN A 14 13.08 -2.30 -4.16
CA GLN A 14 11.74 -2.18 -4.77
C GLN A 14 11.07 -0.89 -4.34
N SER A 15 10.43 -0.18 -5.26
CA SER A 15 9.68 1.03 -4.92
C SER A 15 8.45 0.70 -4.07
N LEU A 16 7.95 1.66 -3.29
CA LEU A 16 6.67 1.50 -2.59
C LEU A 16 5.53 1.23 -3.58
N ALA A 17 5.61 1.77 -4.80
CA ALA A 17 4.67 1.48 -5.87
C ALA A 17 4.67 -0.01 -6.26
N GLU A 18 5.83 -0.69 -6.29
CA GLU A 18 5.90 -2.13 -6.52
C GLU A 18 5.32 -2.94 -5.36
N ILE A 19 5.57 -2.53 -4.11
CA ILE A 19 4.97 -3.18 -2.94
C ILE A 19 3.43 -3.09 -3.01
N ILE A 20 2.89 -1.98 -3.50
CA ILE A 20 1.44 -1.77 -3.64
C ILE A 20 0.89 -2.47 -4.89
N ALA A 21 1.65 -2.58 -5.99
CA ALA A 21 1.19 -3.11 -7.28
C ALA A 21 1.22 -4.65 -7.38
N VAL A 22 2.06 -5.34 -6.59
CA VAL A 22 2.14 -6.81 -6.60
C VAL A 22 0.86 -7.40 -5.99
N ASP A 23 -0.04 -7.90 -6.80
CA ASP A 23 -1.31 -8.56 -6.47
C ASP A 23 -2.53 -7.66 -6.20
N MET A 24 -3.13 -7.13 -7.25
CA MET A 24 -4.50 -6.60 -7.18
C MET A 24 -5.57 -7.67 -6.90
N GLU A 25 -5.25 -8.95 -6.98
CA GLU A 25 -6.20 -10.04 -6.72
C GLU A 25 -6.36 -10.42 -5.24
N LYS A 26 -5.39 -10.08 -4.38
CA LYS A 26 -5.52 -10.30 -2.92
C LYS A 26 -5.58 -8.96 -2.23
N LEU A 27 -6.72 -8.66 -1.61
CA LEU A 27 -6.89 -7.50 -0.74
C LEU A 27 -5.91 -7.63 0.44
N ASN A 28 -4.71 -7.10 0.28
CA ASN A 28 -3.68 -7.20 1.30
C ASN A 28 -3.83 -6.03 2.28
N LEU A 29 -4.14 -6.35 3.54
CA LEU A 29 -4.32 -5.36 4.61
C LEU A 29 -3.11 -4.44 4.77
N SER A 30 -1.91 -4.97 4.54
CA SER A 30 -0.67 -4.19 4.63
C SER A 30 -0.59 -3.11 3.55
N LYS A 31 -0.99 -3.43 2.31
CA LYS A 31 -1.04 -2.47 1.20
C LYS A 31 -2.04 -1.37 1.45
N LEU A 32 -3.24 -1.73 1.94
CA LEU A 32 -4.26 -0.74 2.32
C LEU A 32 -3.78 0.19 3.42
N ALA A 33 -3.06 -0.32 4.42
CA ALA A 33 -2.49 0.50 5.49
C ALA A 33 -1.44 1.49 4.96
N ILE A 34 -0.53 1.04 4.07
CA ILE A 34 0.47 1.89 3.44
C ILE A 34 -0.20 2.97 2.58
N GLU A 35 -1.16 2.59 1.75
CA GLU A 35 -1.89 3.55 0.91
C GLU A 35 -2.64 4.58 1.77
N LYS A 36 -3.26 4.14 2.87
CA LYS A 36 -3.90 5.02 3.84
C LYS A 36 -2.91 6.02 4.43
N ALA A 37 -1.71 5.59 4.86
CA ALA A 37 -0.67 6.47 5.41
C ALA A 37 -0.27 7.55 4.39
N ILE A 38 0.06 7.14 3.17
CA ILE A 38 0.44 8.04 2.08
C ILE A 38 -0.67 9.05 1.78
N MET A 39 -1.91 8.58 1.68
CA MET A 39 -3.06 9.43 1.40
C MET A 39 -3.39 10.39 2.56
N MET A 40 -3.10 10.04 3.81
CA MET A 40 -3.27 10.94 4.94
C MET A 40 -2.30 12.13 4.83
N ILE A 41 -1.01 11.87 4.58
CA ILE A 41 -0.01 12.93 4.40
C ILE A 41 -0.32 13.76 3.14
N ALA A 42 -0.62 13.11 2.02
CA ALA A 42 -0.92 13.79 0.77
C ALA A 42 -2.13 14.73 0.88
N LYS A 43 -3.21 14.28 1.51
CA LYS A 43 -4.40 15.09 1.76
C LYS A 43 -4.16 16.22 2.76
N ALA A 44 -3.30 16.01 3.75
CA ALA A 44 -2.92 17.06 4.69
C ALA A 44 -2.20 18.20 3.96
N ILE A 45 -1.22 17.88 3.12
CA ILE A 45 -0.51 18.88 2.32
C ILE A 45 -1.43 19.53 1.27
N ALA A 46 -2.28 18.76 0.60
CA ALA A 46 -3.19 19.29 -0.41
C ALA A 46 -4.27 20.24 0.15
N LYS A 47 -4.51 20.21 1.46
CA LYS A 47 -5.39 21.16 2.17
C LYS A 47 -4.66 22.43 2.64
N SER A 48 -3.33 22.42 2.60
CA SER A 48 -2.50 23.56 3.03
C SER A 48 -2.53 24.65 1.98
N ASP A 49 -2.28 25.89 2.40
CA ASP A 49 -2.12 27.01 1.49
C ASP A 49 -0.63 27.19 1.17
N ILE A 50 -0.29 27.30 -0.09
CA ILE A 50 1.06 27.65 -0.56
C ILE A 50 1.14 29.16 -0.67
N LEU A 51 1.90 29.78 0.21
CA LEU A 51 2.05 31.22 0.29
C LEU A 51 3.41 31.65 -0.25
N ILE A 52 3.44 32.72 -1.05
CA ILE A 52 4.66 33.32 -1.56
C ILE A 52 4.93 34.59 -0.76
N GLN A 53 5.98 34.59 0.01
CA GLN A 53 6.43 35.79 0.73
C GLN A 53 7.20 36.67 -0.25
N THR A 54 6.50 37.53 -0.96
CA THR A 54 7.07 38.49 -1.93
C THR A 54 6.21 39.75 -1.98
N GLU A 55 6.80 40.88 -2.37
CA GLU A 55 6.08 42.13 -2.66
C GLU A 55 5.68 42.24 -4.15
N SER A 56 5.97 41.25 -4.96
CA SER A 56 5.68 41.25 -6.39
C SER A 56 4.18 41.37 -6.68
N LYS A 57 3.81 42.17 -7.68
CA LYS A 57 2.43 42.34 -8.16
C LYS A 57 1.84 41.03 -8.75
N GLU A 58 2.67 40.10 -9.15
CA GLU A 58 2.25 38.80 -9.71
C GLU A 58 2.02 37.73 -8.65
N LYS A 59 2.27 38.06 -7.36
CA LYS A 59 2.09 37.14 -6.24
C LYS A 59 0.78 36.39 -6.28
N HIS A 60 -0.34 37.09 -6.33
CA HIS A 60 -1.67 36.50 -6.29
C HIS A 60 -1.97 35.60 -7.49
N LYS A 61 -1.41 35.92 -8.67
CA LYS A 61 -1.53 35.06 -9.85
C LYS A 61 -0.76 33.76 -9.69
N LYS A 62 0.44 33.83 -9.15
CA LYS A 62 1.26 32.63 -8.85
C LYS A 62 0.60 31.79 -7.75
N GLU A 63 0.15 32.42 -6.66
CA GLU A 63 -0.58 31.74 -5.57
C GLU A 63 -1.87 31.07 -6.07
N TYR A 64 -2.64 31.75 -6.93
CA TYR A 64 -3.82 31.14 -7.54
C TYR A 64 -3.49 29.88 -8.34
N ARG A 65 -2.37 29.91 -9.11
CA ARG A 65 -1.91 28.76 -9.87
C ARG A 65 -1.41 27.62 -8.99
N LEU A 66 -0.79 27.93 -7.86
CA LEU A 66 -0.32 26.90 -6.93
C LEU A 66 -1.46 26.29 -6.10
N ASN A 67 -2.42 27.09 -5.64
CA ASN A 67 -3.44 26.63 -4.68
C ASN A 67 -4.74 26.21 -5.31
N VAL A 68 -5.20 26.90 -6.37
CA VAL A 68 -6.56 26.73 -6.89
C VAL A 68 -6.59 25.94 -8.19
N GLN A 69 -5.83 26.39 -9.18
CA GLN A 69 -5.88 25.82 -10.53
C GLN A 69 -4.48 25.75 -11.14
N PRO A 70 -3.72 24.70 -10.86
CA PRO A 70 -2.38 24.51 -11.42
C PRO A 70 -2.38 24.48 -12.96
N ASN A 71 -3.37 23.81 -13.55
CA ASN A 71 -3.59 23.72 -14.99
C ASN A 71 -5.09 23.77 -15.31
N ASP A 72 -5.45 23.72 -16.59
CA ASP A 72 -6.85 23.88 -17.00
C ASP A 72 -7.76 22.70 -16.61
N ASN A 73 -7.19 21.53 -16.37
CA ASN A 73 -7.92 20.28 -16.20
C ASN A 73 -7.91 19.74 -14.76
N GLU A 74 -7.11 20.34 -13.87
CA GLU A 74 -6.96 19.86 -12.49
C GLU A 74 -7.04 21.01 -11.48
N CYS A 75 -7.73 20.77 -10.38
CA CYS A 75 -7.71 21.69 -9.23
C CYS A 75 -6.50 21.43 -8.34
N GLY A 76 -6.11 22.44 -7.53
CA GLY A 76 -4.95 22.39 -6.66
C GLY A 76 -4.94 21.19 -5.72
N THR A 77 -6.08 20.87 -5.10
CA THR A 77 -6.18 19.74 -4.18
C THR A 77 -5.87 18.40 -4.84
N VAL A 78 -6.40 18.15 -6.04
CA VAL A 78 -6.14 16.90 -6.78
C VAL A 78 -4.69 16.85 -7.22
N PHE A 79 -4.19 17.94 -7.81
CA PHE A 79 -2.82 18.04 -8.29
C PHE A 79 -1.80 17.74 -7.18
N TRP A 80 -1.89 18.43 -6.04
CA TRP A 80 -0.95 18.24 -4.92
C TRP A 80 -1.10 16.88 -4.24
N THR A 81 -2.31 16.33 -4.16
CA THR A 81 -2.51 14.96 -3.66
C THR A 81 -1.72 13.96 -4.51
N GLU A 82 -1.79 14.06 -5.83
CA GLU A 82 -1.10 13.14 -6.74
C GLU A 82 0.43 13.38 -6.76
N VAL A 83 0.89 14.65 -6.67
CA VAL A 83 2.31 14.99 -6.56
C VAL A 83 2.92 14.40 -5.29
N VAL A 84 2.26 14.61 -4.13
CA VAL A 84 2.78 14.11 -2.85
C VAL A 84 2.69 12.59 -2.77
N LYS A 85 1.61 12.00 -3.31
CA LYS A 85 1.52 10.54 -3.44
C LYS A 85 2.70 9.99 -4.24
N GLN A 86 3.01 10.56 -5.39
CA GLN A 86 4.16 10.17 -6.21
C GLN A 86 5.48 10.35 -5.44
N LEU A 87 5.66 11.49 -4.77
CA LEU A 87 6.85 11.77 -3.98
C LEU A 87 7.09 10.73 -2.88
N LEU A 88 6.05 10.31 -2.18
CA LEU A 88 6.16 9.31 -1.12
C LEU A 88 6.32 7.88 -1.67
N THR A 89 5.74 7.56 -2.82
CA THR A 89 5.84 6.23 -3.42
C THR A 89 7.13 6.02 -4.22
N GLU A 90 7.56 7.03 -4.99
CA GLU A 90 8.70 6.95 -5.91
C GLU A 90 9.95 7.66 -5.41
N GLN A 91 9.87 8.35 -4.25
CA GLN A 91 10.91 9.20 -3.63
C GLN A 91 11.22 10.47 -4.41
N GLU A 92 10.60 10.66 -5.54
CA GLU A 92 10.74 11.86 -6.35
C GLU A 92 9.44 12.15 -7.09
N ALA A 93 9.20 13.42 -7.33
CA ALA A 93 8.13 13.89 -8.19
C ALA A 93 8.66 15.05 -9.03
N LEU A 94 8.26 15.09 -10.29
CA LEU A 94 8.69 16.12 -11.22
C LEU A 94 7.47 16.91 -11.69
N ILE A 95 7.55 18.23 -11.59
CA ILE A 95 6.54 19.15 -12.09
C ILE A 95 7.17 19.96 -13.22
N ILE A 96 6.51 20.00 -14.35
CA ILE A 96 6.93 20.76 -15.52
C ILE A 96 6.05 22.02 -15.65
N PRO A 97 6.63 23.20 -15.45
CA PRO A 97 5.95 24.45 -15.71
C PRO A 97 5.92 24.74 -17.21
N LEU A 98 4.73 24.87 -17.77
CA LEU A 98 4.54 25.21 -19.18
C LEU A 98 3.56 26.37 -19.32
N SER A 99 3.99 27.46 -19.93
CA SER A 99 3.15 28.65 -20.16
C SER A 99 2.46 29.18 -18.89
N GLY A 100 3.16 29.13 -17.75
CA GLY A 100 2.63 29.57 -16.45
C GLY A 100 1.62 28.64 -15.81
N LYS A 101 1.54 27.40 -16.24
CA LYS A 101 0.75 26.31 -15.67
C LYS A 101 1.65 25.17 -15.23
N TYR A 102 1.22 24.38 -14.27
CA TYR A 102 1.99 23.29 -13.70
C TYR A 102 1.40 21.93 -14.09
N TYR A 103 2.24 21.04 -14.58
CA TYR A 103 1.87 19.70 -14.99
C TYR A 103 2.75 18.68 -14.28
N ARG A 104 2.16 17.61 -13.78
CA ARG A 104 2.88 16.53 -13.13
C ARG A 104 3.44 15.57 -14.18
N ALA A 105 4.72 15.24 -14.08
CA ALA A 105 5.34 14.19 -14.86
C ALA A 105 5.16 12.84 -14.19
N THR A 106 4.74 11.83 -14.95
CA THR A 106 4.62 10.43 -14.49
C THR A 106 5.85 9.60 -14.81
N SER A 107 6.61 9.99 -15.82
CA SER A 107 7.90 9.37 -16.12
C SER A 107 8.84 10.36 -16.80
N TRP A 108 10.12 10.19 -16.60
CA TRP A 108 11.18 10.98 -17.22
C TRP A 108 12.51 10.24 -17.13
N SER A 109 13.46 10.61 -18.00
CA SER A 109 14.88 10.27 -17.86
C SER A 109 15.68 11.53 -17.56
N HIS A 110 16.80 11.42 -16.88
CA HIS A 110 17.69 12.55 -16.65
C HIS A 110 19.17 12.15 -16.70
N THR A 111 20.04 13.12 -16.97
CA THR A 111 21.49 12.94 -16.91
C THR A 111 21.95 12.85 -15.45
N ASN A 112 22.94 11.99 -15.19
CA ASN A 112 23.49 11.77 -13.82
C ASN A 112 24.77 12.59 -13.60
N GLU A 113 24.86 13.76 -14.16
CA GLU A 113 26.03 14.65 -13.98
C GLU A 113 25.98 15.31 -12.60
N VAL A 114 27.13 15.37 -11.93
CA VAL A 114 27.25 15.94 -10.57
C VAL A 114 27.51 17.44 -10.60
N MET A 115 28.30 17.92 -11.56
CA MET A 115 28.76 19.30 -11.62
C MET A 115 28.04 20.14 -12.69
N MET A 116 27.18 19.55 -13.49
CA MET A 116 26.41 20.23 -14.53
C MET A 116 24.92 20.19 -14.20
N LYS A 117 24.17 21.12 -14.76
CA LYS A 117 22.70 21.10 -14.68
C LYS A 117 22.18 19.80 -15.25
N ARG A 118 21.27 19.17 -14.53
CA ARG A 118 20.57 17.97 -15.03
C ARG A 118 19.71 18.35 -16.22
N VAL A 119 19.67 17.45 -17.19
CA VAL A 119 18.79 17.56 -18.36
C VAL A 119 17.77 16.44 -18.30
N TYR A 120 16.50 16.82 -18.32
CA TYR A 120 15.36 15.89 -18.30
C TYR A 120 14.88 15.65 -19.73
N LYS A 121 14.60 14.38 -20.05
CA LYS A 121 14.18 13.91 -21.39
C LYS A 121 13.04 12.92 -21.25
N ASP A 122 12.37 12.64 -22.35
CA ASP A 122 11.31 11.62 -22.44
C ASP A 122 10.24 11.83 -21.35
N VAL A 123 9.84 13.08 -21.17
CA VAL A 123 8.91 13.46 -20.11
C VAL A 123 7.49 13.10 -20.52
N MET A 124 6.84 12.27 -19.73
CA MET A 124 5.43 11.97 -19.87
C MET A 124 4.65 12.75 -18.81
N LEU A 125 3.79 13.65 -19.24
CA LEU A 125 2.89 14.41 -18.37
C LEU A 125 1.60 13.64 -18.17
N SER A 126 1.02 13.76 -16.96
CA SER A 126 -0.34 13.32 -16.66
C SER A 126 -1.20 14.50 -16.24
N CYS A 127 -2.39 14.60 -16.82
CA CYS A 127 -3.34 15.65 -16.51
C CYS A 127 -4.76 15.13 -16.70
N GLY A 128 -5.60 15.19 -15.65
CA GLY A 128 -7.00 14.75 -15.74
C GLY A 128 -7.19 13.27 -16.13
N GLY A 129 -6.18 12.41 -15.88
CA GLY A 129 -6.20 10.99 -16.25
C GLY A 129 -5.68 10.68 -17.65
N GLU A 130 -5.32 11.69 -18.44
CA GLU A 130 -4.69 11.52 -19.75
C GLU A 130 -3.19 11.74 -19.66
N ASN A 131 -2.43 11.02 -20.51
CA ASN A 131 -0.98 11.10 -20.57
C ASN A 131 -0.53 11.69 -21.91
N LEU A 132 0.42 12.62 -21.84
CA LEU A 132 1.03 13.27 -23.00
C LEU A 132 2.55 13.17 -22.91
N THR A 133 3.19 12.58 -23.92
CA THR A 133 4.66 12.54 -24.01
C THR A 133 5.17 13.82 -24.65
N ILE A 134 6.13 14.47 -24.00
CA ILE A 134 6.82 15.66 -24.50
C ILE A 134 8.24 15.27 -24.89
N PHE A 135 8.58 15.53 -26.14
CA PHE A 135 9.92 15.23 -26.71
C PHE A 135 10.96 16.34 -26.46
N SER A 136 10.52 17.47 -25.88
CA SER A 136 11.44 18.55 -25.51
C SER A 136 12.29 18.15 -24.31
N THR A 137 13.50 18.68 -24.26
CA THR A 137 14.40 18.53 -23.10
C THR A 137 14.27 19.74 -22.20
N PHE A 138 14.33 19.52 -20.89
CA PHE A 138 14.25 20.56 -19.86
C PHE A 138 15.52 20.56 -19.02
N GLN A 139 16.02 21.74 -18.65
CA GLN A 139 17.11 21.87 -17.69
C GLN A 139 16.55 21.92 -16.25
N SER A 140 17.43 21.71 -15.27
CA SER A 140 17.03 21.67 -13.84
C SER A 140 16.43 22.95 -13.31
N ASP A 141 16.70 24.10 -13.91
CA ASP A 141 16.12 25.40 -13.60
C ASP A 141 14.77 25.66 -14.29
N GLU A 142 14.39 24.83 -15.26
CA GLU A 142 13.09 24.91 -15.95
C GLU A 142 12.01 24.00 -15.34
N VAL A 143 12.38 23.20 -14.35
CA VAL A 143 11.49 22.21 -13.74
C VAL A 143 11.50 22.31 -12.22
N ILE A 144 10.46 21.79 -11.56
CA ILE A 144 10.42 21.65 -10.11
C ILE A 144 10.59 20.16 -9.79
N HIS A 145 11.77 19.78 -9.30
CA HIS A 145 12.08 18.40 -8.96
C HIS A 145 12.10 18.22 -7.44
N LEU A 146 11.08 17.55 -6.94
CA LEU A 146 10.95 17.17 -5.53
C LEU A 146 11.67 15.85 -5.30
N ARG A 147 12.45 15.75 -4.22
CA ARG A 147 13.15 14.51 -3.84
C ARG A 147 13.02 14.30 -2.33
N TYR A 148 12.49 13.15 -1.95
CA TYR A 148 12.29 12.77 -0.56
C TYR A 148 12.91 11.40 -0.30
N ASP A 149 14.02 11.36 0.45
CA ASP A 149 14.71 10.09 0.76
C ASP A 149 14.00 9.38 1.91
N ASN A 150 13.28 8.33 1.56
CA ASN A 150 12.62 7.44 2.50
C ASN A 150 13.08 5.96 2.34
N ALA A 151 14.29 5.73 1.85
CA ALA A 151 14.80 4.39 1.57
C ALA A 151 14.73 3.44 2.78
N ARG A 152 15.02 3.94 3.99
CA ARG A 152 14.95 3.14 5.24
C ARG A 152 13.52 2.74 5.56
N ILE A 153 12.56 3.64 5.40
CA ILE A 153 11.13 3.39 5.60
C ILE A 153 10.68 2.28 4.63
N ARG A 154 11.09 2.36 3.38
CA ARG A 154 10.73 1.35 2.38
C ARG A 154 11.27 -0.04 2.70
N LEU A 155 12.54 -0.15 3.08
CA LEU A 155 13.14 -1.42 3.50
C LEU A 155 12.42 -2.01 4.71
N TYR A 156 12.09 -1.17 5.69
CA TYR A 156 11.32 -1.58 6.85
C TYR A 156 9.94 -2.12 6.46
N LEU A 157 9.20 -1.36 5.64
CA LEU A 157 7.87 -1.75 5.18
C LEU A 157 7.89 -3.04 4.34
N GLN A 158 8.89 -3.23 3.47
CA GLN A 158 9.06 -4.49 2.73
C GLN A 158 9.18 -5.69 3.67
N ASN A 159 10.00 -5.57 4.71
CA ASN A 159 10.18 -6.63 5.70
C ASN A 159 8.90 -6.88 6.50
N VAL A 160 8.22 -5.83 6.95
CA VAL A 160 6.97 -5.92 7.71
C VAL A 160 5.88 -6.58 6.86
N VAL A 161 5.63 -6.10 5.65
CA VAL A 161 4.65 -6.67 4.71
C VAL A 161 4.97 -8.15 4.44
N GLY A 162 6.22 -8.48 4.13
CA GLY A 162 6.62 -9.86 3.84
C GLY A 162 6.45 -10.82 5.03
N GLN A 163 6.59 -10.35 6.27
CA GLN A 163 6.32 -11.14 7.47
C GLN A 163 4.81 -11.35 7.67
N PHE A 164 4.01 -10.30 7.50
CA PHE A 164 2.56 -10.39 7.65
C PHE A 164 1.94 -11.28 6.57
N ASP A 165 2.38 -11.19 5.33
CA ASP A 165 1.89 -12.05 4.24
C ASP A 165 2.13 -13.52 4.55
N LYS A 166 3.33 -13.90 4.99
CA LYS A 166 3.64 -15.27 5.41
C LYS A 166 2.77 -15.75 6.57
N THR A 167 2.49 -14.87 7.52
CA THR A 167 1.64 -15.19 8.67
C THR A 167 0.20 -15.36 8.25
N MET A 168 -0.32 -14.50 7.37
CA MET A 168 -1.66 -14.62 6.81
C MET A 168 -1.84 -15.89 5.98
N ASP A 169 -0.83 -16.27 5.17
CA ASP A 169 -0.84 -17.53 4.44
C ASP A 169 -0.91 -18.74 5.40
N SER A 170 -0.15 -18.68 6.50
CA SER A 170 -0.17 -19.72 7.53
C SER A 170 -1.54 -19.81 8.23
N ILE A 171 -2.16 -18.67 8.54
CA ILE A 171 -3.50 -18.60 9.13
C ILE A 171 -4.55 -19.14 8.16
N ASN A 172 -4.49 -18.75 6.88
CA ASN A 172 -5.39 -19.24 5.84
C ASN A 172 -5.26 -20.75 5.66
N ALA A 173 -4.03 -21.27 5.66
CA ALA A 173 -3.79 -22.72 5.62
C ALA A 173 -4.39 -23.43 6.85
N MET A 174 -4.22 -22.88 8.06
CA MET A 174 -4.84 -23.38 9.27
C MET A 174 -6.37 -23.33 9.22
N MET A 175 -6.95 -22.26 8.70
CA MET A 175 -8.41 -22.13 8.52
C MET A 175 -8.94 -23.19 7.54
N GLN A 176 -8.27 -23.39 6.40
CA GLN A 176 -8.63 -24.45 5.46
C GLN A 176 -8.54 -25.83 6.10
N LEU A 177 -7.47 -26.09 6.87
CA LEU A 177 -7.32 -27.35 7.59
C LEU A 177 -8.38 -27.53 8.68
N SER A 178 -8.82 -26.48 9.34
CA SER A 178 -9.85 -26.53 10.40
C SER A 178 -11.27 -26.65 9.85
N SER A 179 -11.52 -26.13 8.66
CA SER A 179 -12.82 -26.24 7.99
C SER A 179 -13.05 -27.63 7.40
N GLN A 180 -12.00 -28.43 7.18
CA GLN A 180 -12.14 -29.78 6.70
C GLN A 180 -12.46 -30.74 7.86
N PRO A 181 -13.59 -31.45 7.83
CA PRO A 181 -13.89 -32.44 8.85
C PRO A 181 -12.83 -33.54 8.82
N ARG A 182 -12.21 -33.80 9.96
CA ARG A 182 -11.25 -34.89 10.11
C ARG A 182 -11.85 -35.98 10.95
N PHE A 183 -11.66 -37.20 10.48
CA PHE A 183 -12.23 -38.40 11.12
C PHE A 183 -11.09 -39.35 11.50
N LYS A 184 -11.18 -39.88 12.69
CA LYS A 184 -10.32 -40.95 13.15
C LYS A 184 -11.10 -42.27 13.04
N LEU A 185 -10.66 -43.12 12.13
CA LEU A 185 -11.19 -44.46 11.98
C LEU A 185 -10.43 -45.42 12.90
N LYS A 186 -11.09 -45.97 13.91
CA LYS A 186 -10.53 -47.01 14.77
C LYS A 186 -11.03 -48.36 14.19
N LEU A 187 -10.10 -49.22 13.81
CA LEU A 187 -10.37 -50.57 13.38
C LEU A 187 -9.86 -51.54 14.44
N GLY A 188 -10.68 -52.51 14.81
CA GLY A 188 -10.29 -53.55 15.73
C GLY A 188 -9.06 -54.35 15.24
N THR A 189 -8.20 -54.76 16.15
CA THR A 189 -6.91 -55.41 15.87
C THR A 189 -7.05 -56.72 15.10
N ASN A 190 -8.21 -57.40 15.19
CA ASN A 190 -8.47 -58.68 14.55
C ASN A 190 -9.43 -58.57 13.34
N ALA A 191 -9.78 -57.36 12.91
CA ALA A 191 -10.69 -57.16 11.77
C ALA A 191 -9.95 -57.33 10.44
N LEU A 192 -9.82 -58.57 9.96
CA LEU A 192 -9.23 -58.89 8.69
C LEU A 192 -10.23 -58.70 7.52
N SER A 193 -11.54 -58.72 7.80
CA SER A 193 -12.60 -58.54 6.83
C SER A 193 -13.80 -57.84 7.46
N PHE A 194 -14.48 -57.01 6.68
CA PHE A 194 -15.74 -56.33 7.02
C PHE A 194 -16.87 -56.87 6.18
N ARG A 195 -18.06 -57.06 6.79
CA ARG A 195 -19.24 -57.57 6.10
C ARG A 195 -20.23 -56.43 5.88
N GLU A 196 -20.70 -56.28 4.67
CA GLU A 196 -21.75 -55.35 4.30
C GLU A 196 -22.95 -56.10 3.78
N LYS A 197 -24.13 -55.90 4.34
CA LYS A 197 -25.38 -56.44 3.81
C LYS A 197 -25.77 -55.63 2.58
N GLN A 198 -25.90 -56.35 1.45
CA GLN A 198 -26.45 -55.75 0.23
C GLN A 198 -27.98 -55.75 0.26
N ALA A 199 -28.58 -54.92 -0.59
CA ALA A 199 -30.05 -54.82 -0.70
C ALA A 199 -30.74 -56.13 -1.09
N ASP A 200 -29.99 -57.06 -1.64
CA ASP A 200 -30.43 -58.40 -2.01
C ASP A 200 -30.34 -59.46 -0.88
N GLY A 201 -29.90 -59.01 0.31
CA GLY A 201 -29.73 -59.83 1.50
C GLY A 201 -28.42 -60.63 1.56
N THR A 202 -27.52 -60.49 0.58
CA THR A 202 -26.21 -61.16 0.56
C THR A 202 -25.16 -60.32 1.32
N ASP A 203 -24.21 -61.00 2.00
CA ASP A 203 -23.12 -60.35 2.68
C ASP A 203 -21.93 -60.16 1.73
N LYS A 204 -21.53 -58.92 1.46
CA LYS A 204 -20.32 -58.59 0.73
C LYS A 204 -19.18 -58.48 1.72
N VAL A 205 -18.16 -59.34 1.56
CA VAL A 205 -16.95 -59.29 2.39
C VAL A 205 -15.96 -58.35 1.74
N MET A 206 -15.49 -57.35 2.49
CA MET A 206 -14.51 -56.36 2.06
C MET A 206 -13.20 -56.53 2.84
N THR A 207 -12.10 -56.31 2.17
CA THR A 207 -10.79 -56.19 2.85
C THR A 207 -10.72 -54.88 3.63
N ARG A 208 -9.74 -54.80 4.56
CA ARG A 208 -9.48 -53.56 5.35
C ARG A 208 -9.32 -52.33 4.47
N ASP A 209 -8.54 -52.46 3.39
CA ASP A 209 -8.26 -51.31 2.49
C ASP A 209 -9.49 -50.88 1.70
N GLN A 210 -10.31 -51.85 1.25
CA GLN A 210 -11.59 -51.57 0.58
C GLN A 210 -12.57 -50.86 1.53
N TYR A 211 -12.60 -51.25 2.80
CA TYR A 211 -13.42 -50.59 3.82
C TYR A 211 -12.96 -49.15 4.10
N VAL A 212 -11.65 -48.95 4.26
CA VAL A 212 -11.06 -47.58 4.45
C VAL A 212 -11.38 -46.68 3.26
N LEU A 213 -11.23 -47.19 2.02
CA LEU A 213 -11.57 -46.45 0.81
C LEU A 213 -13.07 -46.10 0.73
N LYS A 214 -13.95 -47.03 1.14
CA LYS A 214 -15.39 -46.79 1.19
C LYS A 214 -15.72 -45.69 2.20
N ILE A 215 -15.21 -45.78 3.43
CA ILE A 215 -15.42 -44.77 4.47
C ILE A 215 -14.87 -43.40 4.01
N LYS A 216 -13.68 -43.36 3.41
CA LYS A 216 -13.14 -42.15 2.85
C LYS A 216 -14.08 -41.50 1.81
N LYS A 217 -14.63 -42.31 0.92
CA LYS A 217 -15.57 -41.86 -0.13
C LYS A 217 -16.86 -41.31 0.46
N LEU A 218 -17.43 -41.98 1.47
CA LEU A 218 -18.65 -41.55 2.17
C LEU A 218 -18.43 -40.24 2.94
N LEU A 219 -17.27 -40.08 3.61
CA LEU A 219 -16.93 -38.87 4.36
C LEU A 219 -16.56 -37.68 3.48
N THR A 220 -16.27 -37.90 2.19
CA THR A 220 -15.95 -36.84 1.22
C THR A 220 -17.06 -36.58 0.19
N SER A 221 -18.16 -37.32 0.23
CA SER A 221 -19.33 -37.08 -0.61
C SER A 221 -20.24 -36.02 0.02
N ASP A 222 -20.88 -35.20 -0.82
CA ASP A 222 -21.86 -34.18 -0.38
C ASP A 222 -23.19 -34.80 0.09
N ASP A 223 -23.38 -36.09 -0.11
CA ASP A 223 -24.56 -36.84 0.34
C ASP A 223 -24.36 -37.34 1.77
N LEU A 224 -25.25 -36.89 2.67
CA LEU A 224 -25.35 -37.37 4.05
C LEU A 224 -25.81 -38.83 4.10
N GLU A 225 -24.91 -39.80 3.88
CA GLU A 225 -25.18 -41.19 4.14
C GLU A 225 -24.92 -41.52 5.62
N VAL A 226 -25.88 -42.19 6.25
CA VAL A 226 -25.76 -42.66 7.63
C VAL A 226 -24.74 -43.78 7.69
N LEU A 227 -23.63 -43.56 8.37
CA LEU A 227 -22.63 -44.57 8.68
C LEU A 227 -23.17 -45.51 9.77
N ILE A 228 -23.39 -46.76 9.42
CA ILE A 228 -23.73 -47.81 10.38
C ILE A 228 -22.44 -48.28 11.05
N GLU A 229 -22.31 -48.04 12.36
CA GLU A 229 -21.20 -48.57 13.15
C GLU A 229 -21.22 -50.11 13.16
N GLN A 230 -20.08 -50.71 12.89
CA GLN A 230 -19.87 -52.14 13.03
C GLN A 230 -19.13 -52.42 14.35
N GLU A 231 -19.35 -53.58 14.95
CA GLU A 231 -18.75 -53.97 16.26
C GLU A 231 -17.22 -53.78 16.33
N ASN A 232 -16.54 -53.77 15.19
CA ASN A 232 -15.07 -53.68 15.11
C ASN A 232 -14.56 -52.41 14.44
N ALA A 233 -15.40 -51.41 14.20
CA ALA A 233 -15.01 -50.16 13.57
C ALA A 233 -15.80 -48.98 14.13
N SER A 234 -15.12 -47.96 14.62
CA SER A 234 -15.74 -46.70 15.04
C SER A 234 -15.10 -45.52 14.33
N VAL A 235 -15.93 -44.53 13.97
CA VAL A 235 -15.52 -43.29 13.35
C VAL A 235 -15.71 -42.16 14.36
N GLU A 236 -14.65 -41.57 14.79
CA GLU A 236 -14.66 -40.39 15.70
C GLU A 236 -14.30 -39.15 14.92
N GLN A 237 -15.11 -38.11 14.98
CA GLN A 237 -14.76 -36.83 14.43
C GLN A 237 -13.68 -36.19 15.34
N LEU A 238 -12.53 -35.89 14.76
CA LEU A 238 -11.47 -35.16 15.47
C LEU A 238 -11.82 -33.67 15.45
N GLN A 239 -12.22 -33.16 16.58
CA GLN A 239 -12.31 -31.72 16.78
C GLN A 239 -10.87 -31.17 16.91
N ILE A 240 -10.35 -30.61 15.83
CA ILE A 240 -9.12 -29.84 15.89
C ILE A 240 -9.51 -28.43 16.33
N ASN A 241 -9.16 -28.10 17.56
CA ASN A 241 -9.46 -26.78 18.14
C ASN A 241 -8.46 -25.75 17.62
N THR A 242 -8.42 -25.57 16.28
CA THR A 242 -7.63 -24.57 15.56
C THR A 242 -8.51 -23.36 15.21
N ALA A 243 -9.44 -23.00 16.08
CA ALA A 243 -10.15 -21.75 15.93
C ALA A 243 -9.16 -20.60 16.08
N VAL A 244 -8.54 -20.17 14.96
CA VAL A 244 -7.98 -18.83 14.87
C VAL A 244 -9.16 -17.92 15.15
N LYS A 245 -9.19 -17.35 16.34
CA LYS A 245 -10.29 -16.51 16.76
C LYS A 245 -10.31 -15.29 15.88
N ALA A 246 -11.47 -14.84 15.45
CA ALA A 246 -11.64 -13.57 14.74
C ALA A 246 -10.91 -12.40 15.46
N GLU A 247 -10.78 -12.52 16.78
CA GLU A 247 -10.02 -11.62 17.64
C GLU A 247 -8.51 -11.59 17.30
N GLU A 248 -7.89 -12.73 16.95
CA GLU A 248 -6.47 -12.77 16.59
C GLU A 248 -6.21 -12.09 15.24
N LEU A 249 -7.11 -12.26 14.28
CA LEU A 249 -7.07 -11.57 13.00
C LEU A 249 -7.24 -10.05 13.17
N ALA A 250 -8.17 -9.64 14.05
CA ALA A 250 -8.37 -8.22 14.34
C ALA A 250 -7.13 -7.59 15.02
N LYS A 251 -6.49 -8.32 15.94
CA LYS A 251 -5.23 -7.89 16.58
C LYS A 251 -4.10 -7.75 15.59
N MET A 252 -3.99 -8.70 14.65
CA MET A 252 -2.98 -8.61 13.58
C MET A 252 -3.23 -7.42 12.67
N ALA A 253 -4.46 -7.17 12.25
CA ALA A 253 -4.81 -6.01 11.43
C ALA A 253 -4.46 -4.69 12.15
N LEU A 254 -4.73 -4.60 13.45
CA LEU A 254 -4.35 -3.44 14.25
C LEU A 254 -2.82 -3.30 14.36
N GLN A 255 -2.10 -4.40 14.55
CA GLN A 255 -0.64 -4.39 14.60
C GLN A 255 -0.04 -3.91 13.28
N ILE A 256 -0.54 -4.37 12.12
CA ILE A 256 -0.11 -3.88 10.80
C ILE A 256 -0.31 -2.37 10.70
N ASN A 257 -1.48 -1.89 11.10
CA ASN A 257 -1.79 -0.46 11.08
C ASN A 257 -0.80 0.34 11.93
N ASN A 258 -0.48 -0.14 13.13
CA ASN A 258 0.44 0.54 14.03
C ASN A 258 1.88 0.54 13.48
N GLU A 259 2.36 -0.58 12.93
CA GLU A 259 3.68 -0.66 12.31
C GLU A 259 3.82 0.27 11.10
N VAL A 260 2.77 0.36 10.27
CA VAL A 260 2.75 1.28 9.13
C VAL A 260 2.67 2.73 9.61
N ALA A 261 1.82 3.03 10.60
CA ALA A 261 1.71 4.37 11.18
C ALA A 261 3.07 4.84 11.73
N ASN A 262 3.75 4.00 12.51
CA ASN A 262 5.07 4.29 13.06
C ASN A 262 6.14 4.47 11.97
N ALA A 263 6.07 3.70 10.88
CA ALA A 263 7.00 3.86 9.76
C ALA A 263 6.88 5.22 9.04
N PHE A 264 5.70 5.83 9.04
CA PHE A 264 5.43 7.14 8.46
C PHE A 264 5.38 8.27 9.50
N ASP A 265 5.81 8.01 10.74
CA ASP A 265 5.74 8.96 11.86
C ASP A 265 4.32 9.52 12.11
N ILE A 266 3.29 8.72 11.82
CA ILE A 266 1.89 9.06 12.05
C ILE A 266 1.49 8.52 13.42
N PRO A 267 0.99 9.35 14.36
CA PRO A 267 0.50 8.87 15.65
C PRO A 267 -0.60 7.82 15.48
N GLU A 268 -0.50 6.70 16.21
CA GLU A 268 -1.45 5.58 16.12
C GLU A 268 -2.90 6.01 16.37
N ALA A 269 -3.09 6.97 17.29
CA ALA A 269 -4.41 7.53 17.61
C ALA A 269 -5.05 8.21 16.38
N VAL A 270 -4.25 8.95 15.59
CA VAL A 270 -4.71 9.61 14.37
C VAL A 270 -4.94 8.58 13.27
N PHE A 271 -4.03 7.62 13.13
CA PHE A 271 -4.11 6.61 12.09
C PHE A 271 -5.30 5.67 12.28
N ASN A 272 -5.55 5.22 13.51
CA ASN A 272 -6.66 4.30 13.82
C ASN A 272 -8.00 5.01 14.11
N GLY A 273 -8.02 6.36 14.14
CA GLY A 273 -9.23 7.13 14.38
C GLY A 273 -9.69 7.16 15.84
N ASN A 274 -8.81 6.87 16.79
CA ASN A 274 -9.08 6.93 18.23
C ASN A 274 -9.01 8.38 18.72
N ILE A 275 -10.19 8.99 19.00
CA ILE A 275 -10.37 10.44 19.05
C ILE A 275 -10.23 11.05 20.47
N THR A 276 -9.79 10.33 21.46
CA THR A 276 -9.82 10.78 22.86
C THR A 276 -8.82 11.92 23.21
N GLU A 277 -7.75 12.10 22.42
CA GLU A 277 -6.72 13.14 22.63
C GLU A 277 -6.35 13.84 21.30
N LYS A 278 -7.30 14.64 20.77
CA LYS A 278 -7.19 15.13 19.38
C LYS A 278 -6.10 16.17 19.12
N SER A 279 -5.88 17.11 20.02
CA SER A 279 -5.02 18.28 19.71
C SER A 279 -3.55 17.90 19.61
N ASP A 280 -3.05 17.12 20.57
CA ASP A 280 -1.63 16.81 20.65
C ASP A 280 -1.22 15.81 19.54
N ALA A 281 -1.99 14.75 19.34
CA ALA A 281 -1.74 13.78 18.29
C ALA A 281 -1.84 14.41 16.88
N THR A 282 -2.71 15.41 16.67
CA THR A 282 -2.77 16.13 15.40
C THR A 282 -1.53 17.01 15.20
N ASN A 283 -1.07 17.67 16.26
CA ASN A 283 0.15 18.47 16.19
C ASN A 283 1.39 17.60 15.94
N GLU A 284 1.47 16.43 16.58
CA GLU A 284 2.54 15.46 16.32
C GLU A 284 2.49 14.96 14.88
N PHE A 285 1.32 14.63 14.34
CA PHE A 285 1.16 14.26 12.94
C PHE A 285 1.67 15.34 11.98
N ILE A 286 1.29 16.60 12.23
CA ILE A 286 1.76 17.72 11.41
C ILE A 286 3.27 17.86 11.52
N THR A 287 3.82 17.81 12.75
CA THR A 287 5.24 18.08 13.01
C THR A 287 6.14 16.99 12.43
N TYR A 288 5.80 15.72 12.63
CA TYR A 288 6.70 14.62 12.30
C TYR A 288 6.41 13.97 10.93
N ALA A 289 5.16 13.85 10.53
CA ALA A 289 4.81 13.21 9.27
C ALA A 289 4.64 14.19 8.10
N VAL A 290 4.01 15.35 8.32
CA VAL A 290 3.66 16.29 7.24
C VAL A 290 4.74 17.34 6.99
N SER A 291 5.30 17.96 8.05
CA SER A 291 6.28 19.05 7.92
C SER A 291 7.53 18.68 7.12
N PRO A 292 8.15 17.48 7.27
CA PRO A 292 9.33 17.13 6.48
C PRO A 292 9.06 17.10 4.98
N VAL A 293 7.87 16.67 4.58
CA VAL A 293 7.44 16.66 3.17
C VAL A 293 7.16 18.08 2.68
N ALA A 294 6.52 18.90 3.52
CA ALA A 294 6.27 20.32 3.24
C ALA A 294 7.57 21.10 3.07
N GLU A 295 8.62 20.81 3.85
CA GLU A 295 9.92 21.45 3.73
C GLU A 295 10.59 21.15 2.38
N VAL A 296 10.55 19.90 1.92
CA VAL A 296 11.04 19.56 0.57
C VAL A 296 10.30 20.34 -0.51
N MET A 297 8.99 20.54 -0.35
CA MET A 297 8.20 21.34 -1.27
C MET A 297 8.57 22.84 -1.18
N ASN A 298 8.76 23.37 0.02
CA ASN A 298 9.18 24.76 0.24
C ASN A 298 10.50 25.06 -0.49
N ASP A 299 11.50 24.20 -0.32
CA ASP A 299 12.81 24.38 -0.93
C ASP A 299 12.72 24.35 -2.47
N ALA A 300 12.08 23.32 -3.03
CA ALA A 300 11.98 23.18 -4.47
C ALA A 300 11.13 24.28 -5.13
N LEU A 301 10.02 24.67 -4.48
CA LEU A 301 9.18 25.77 -4.96
C LEU A 301 9.88 27.12 -4.81
N THR A 302 10.62 27.35 -3.73
CA THR A 302 11.41 28.59 -3.55
C THR A 302 12.47 28.70 -4.64
N ALA A 303 13.21 27.63 -4.90
CA ALA A 303 14.24 27.62 -5.93
C ALA A 303 13.70 27.97 -7.32
N TYR A 304 12.48 27.48 -7.65
CA TYR A 304 11.87 27.73 -8.97
C TYR A 304 11.10 29.08 -9.04
N VAL A 305 10.26 29.37 -8.04
CA VAL A 305 9.29 30.50 -8.10
C VAL A 305 9.94 31.83 -7.77
N VAL A 306 10.89 31.80 -6.81
CA VAL A 306 11.62 32.99 -6.30
C VAL A 306 12.98 33.09 -6.96
N GLY A 307 13.79 32.04 -6.93
CA GLY A 307 15.16 32.03 -7.42
C GLY A 307 16.16 32.59 -6.40
N GLU A 308 17.46 32.43 -6.70
CA GLU A 308 18.56 32.78 -5.81
C GLU A 308 18.65 34.29 -5.55
N ASP A 309 18.51 35.09 -6.59
CA ASP A 309 18.69 36.56 -6.50
C ASP A 309 17.65 37.23 -5.59
N ASP A 310 16.37 36.85 -5.75
CA ASP A 310 15.29 37.42 -4.92
C ASP A 310 15.30 36.85 -3.50
N TYR A 311 15.68 35.58 -3.33
CA TYR A 311 15.88 34.99 -2.01
C TYR A 311 16.98 35.72 -1.24
N CYS A 312 18.16 35.92 -1.84
CA CYS A 312 19.30 36.54 -1.18
C CYS A 312 19.10 38.04 -0.95
N SER A 313 18.49 38.76 -1.88
CA SER A 313 18.37 40.23 -1.79
C SER A 313 17.16 40.69 -0.99
N LYS A 314 16.05 39.95 -1.02
CA LYS A 314 14.75 40.36 -0.44
C LYS A 314 14.24 39.41 0.63
N ASN A 315 14.94 38.30 0.88
CA ASN A 315 14.50 37.21 1.77
C ASN A 315 13.11 36.66 1.39
N GLU A 316 12.82 36.61 0.08
CA GLU A 316 11.58 36.07 -0.44
C GLU A 316 11.63 34.55 -0.41
N LYS A 317 10.52 33.89 -0.10
CA LYS A 317 10.40 32.41 -0.09
C LYS A 317 8.99 31.94 -0.29
N VAL A 318 8.86 30.67 -0.67
CA VAL A 318 7.58 29.96 -0.72
C VAL A 318 7.42 29.14 0.55
N MET A 319 6.23 29.11 1.11
CA MET A 319 5.90 28.35 2.31
C MET A 319 4.59 27.59 2.13
N VAL A 320 4.60 26.31 2.43
CA VAL A 320 3.38 25.50 2.61
C VAL A 320 2.87 25.75 4.03
N TRP A 321 1.73 26.45 4.12
CA TRP A 321 1.14 26.87 5.39
C TRP A 321 0.18 25.82 5.93
N LEU A 322 0.59 25.12 6.99
CA LEU A 322 -0.12 23.98 7.60
C LEU A 322 -1.17 24.38 8.66
N ALA A 323 -1.61 25.63 8.73
CA ALA A 323 -2.44 26.17 9.84
C ALA A 323 -3.93 25.80 9.81
N ARG A 324 -4.40 24.93 8.92
CA ARG A 324 -5.83 24.56 8.81
C ARG A 324 -6.18 23.20 9.41
N PHE A 325 -5.45 22.76 10.44
CA PHE A 325 -5.69 21.47 11.09
C PHE A 325 -6.19 21.65 12.51
#